data_738121b336424c739fe239202db1ed67
#
_entry.id   738121b336424c739fe239202db1ed67
#
_cell.length_a   1.000
_cell.length_b   1.000
_cell.length_c   1.000
_cell.angle_alpha   90.00
_cell.angle_beta   90.00
_cell.angle_gamma   90.00
#
_symmetry.space_group_name_H-M   'P 1'
#
loop_
_entity.id
_entity.type
_entity.pdbx_description
1 polymer ?
#
loop_
_entity_poly.entity_id
_entity_poly.type
_entity_poly.pdbx_seq_one_letter_code
_entity_poly.pdbx_strand_id
1 'polypeptide(L)'
;MGQLVQRDWVIEMEEAGKVSSMEMQHYVRKMGTKLEYNAVELAGILGYQRAESVYALCEAGKIGYLSRGQGKHRYYIFPRASVLKYLQENCNKV
;
A
#
# COMPACT_ATOMS: atom_id res chain seq x y z
N MET A 1 -14.32 -1.11 -18.92
CA MET A 1 -12.99 -1.68 -19.11
C MET A 1 -12.14 -1.62 -17.86
N GLY A 2 -12.81 -1.66 -16.69
CA GLY A 2 -12.11 -1.64 -15.43
C GLY A 2 -11.16 -2.81 -15.22
N GLN A 3 -11.47 -3.93 -15.84
CA GLN A 3 -10.61 -5.10 -15.72
C GLN A 3 -9.24 -4.90 -16.36
N LEU A 4 -9.20 -4.16 -17.47
CA LEU A 4 -7.93 -3.88 -18.12
C LEU A 4 -7.04 -3.00 -17.28
N VAL A 5 -7.64 -2.03 -16.59
CA VAL A 5 -6.88 -1.14 -15.71
C VAL A 5 -6.27 -1.93 -14.56
N GLN A 6 -7.02 -2.85 -13.98
CA GLN A 6 -6.50 -3.69 -12.89
C GLN A 6 -5.39 -4.61 -13.37
N ARG A 7 -5.54 -5.17 -14.55
CA ARG A 7 -4.52 -6.03 -15.11
C ARG A 7 -3.23 -5.25 -15.39
N ASP A 8 -3.39 -4.02 -15.84
CA ASP A 8 -2.22 -3.21 -16.21
C ASP A 8 -1.31 -2.97 -15.02
N TRP A 9 -1.86 -2.60 -13.85
CA TRP A 9 -0.98 -2.34 -12.73
C TRP A 9 -0.38 -3.63 -12.15
N VAL A 10 -1.06 -4.76 -12.25
CA VAL A 10 -0.47 -6.03 -11.85
C VAL A 10 0.70 -6.37 -12.76
N ILE A 11 0.53 -6.17 -14.06
CA ILE A 11 1.61 -6.38 -15.02
C ILE A 11 2.77 -5.43 -14.74
N GLU A 12 2.48 -4.16 -14.47
CA GLU A 12 3.52 -3.20 -14.13
C GLU A 12 4.32 -3.65 -12.92
N MET A 13 3.65 -4.13 -11.89
CA MET A 13 4.34 -4.61 -10.71
C MET A 13 5.21 -5.81 -11.03
N GLU A 14 4.71 -6.74 -11.81
CA GLU A 14 5.48 -7.91 -12.20
C GLU A 14 6.72 -7.53 -12.99
N GLU A 15 6.58 -6.60 -13.91
CA GLU A 15 7.70 -6.15 -14.73
C GLU A 15 8.71 -5.34 -13.92
N ALA A 16 8.22 -4.39 -13.13
CA ALA A 16 9.10 -3.49 -12.39
C ALA A 16 9.77 -4.18 -11.20
N GLY A 17 9.02 -5.01 -10.49
CA GLY A 17 9.52 -5.65 -9.29
C GLY A 17 9.81 -7.13 -9.47
N LYS A 18 9.50 -7.67 -10.64
CA LYS A 18 9.55 -9.08 -10.87
C LYS A 18 8.81 -9.82 -9.76
N VAL A 19 7.56 -9.45 -9.60
CA VAL A 19 6.72 -9.89 -8.50
C VAL A 19 6.37 -11.36 -8.71
N SER A 20 7.27 -12.20 -8.34
CA SER A 20 7.01 -13.63 -8.26
C SER A 20 6.85 -14.05 -6.81
N SER A 21 7.09 -13.15 -5.90
CA SER A 21 7.00 -13.42 -4.49
C SER A 21 5.56 -13.68 -4.09
N MET A 22 5.33 -14.79 -3.42
CA MET A 22 4.01 -15.12 -2.91
C MET A 22 3.57 -14.13 -1.84
N GLU A 23 4.53 -13.60 -1.10
CA GLU A 23 4.24 -12.59 -0.11
C GLU A 23 3.66 -11.34 -0.75
N MET A 24 4.27 -10.88 -1.84
CA MET A 24 3.76 -9.72 -2.57
C MET A 24 2.36 -9.95 -3.09
N GLN A 25 2.11 -11.12 -3.66
CA GLN A 25 0.78 -11.47 -4.18
C GLN A 25 -0.26 -11.50 -3.06
N HIS A 26 0.14 -11.98 -1.89
CA HIS A 26 -0.74 -12.02 -0.74
C HIS A 26 -1.21 -10.62 -0.35
N TYR A 27 -0.28 -9.66 -0.27
CA TYR A 27 -0.63 -8.28 0.05
C TYR A 27 -1.50 -7.65 -1.03
N VAL A 28 -1.18 -7.90 -2.28
CA VAL A 28 -1.95 -7.35 -3.39
C VAL A 28 -3.39 -7.84 -3.34
N ARG A 29 -3.61 -9.09 -3.00
CA ARG A 29 -4.96 -9.63 -2.86
C ARG A 29 -5.73 -8.93 -1.74
N LYS A 30 -5.07 -8.67 -0.63
CA LYS A 30 -5.70 -7.95 0.49
C LYS A 30 -6.06 -6.53 0.13
N MET A 31 -5.27 -5.91 -0.75
CA MET A 31 -5.54 -4.54 -1.19
C MET A 31 -6.84 -4.42 -1.98
N GLY A 32 -7.23 -5.47 -2.68
CA GLY A 32 -8.41 -5.42 -3.52
C GLY A 32 -8.27 -4.40 -4.63
N THR A 33 -9.35 -3.68 -4.91
CA THR A 33 -9.40 -2.74 -6.03
C THR A 33 -9.47 -1.28 -5.60
N LYS A 34 -9.30 -0.99 -4.32
CA LYS A 34 -9.38 0.39 -3.83
C LYS A 34 -8.19 1.20 -4.32
N LEU A 35 -8.43 2.47 -4.54
CA LEU A 35 -7.39 3.41 -4.98
C LEU A 35 -6.72 4.13 -3.82
N GLU A 36 -7.35 4.15 -2.67
CA GLU A 36 -6.85 4.81 -1.47
C GLU A 36 -7.18 3.98 -0.25
N TYR A 37 -6.33 4.10 0.76
CA TYR A 37 -6.51 3.38 2.02
C TYR A 37 -6.31 4.35 3.17
N ASN A 38 -7.04 4.15 4.27
CA ASN A 38 -6.73 4.86 5.50
C ASN A 38 -5.73 4.04 6.32
N ALA A 39 -5.29 4.59 7.47
CA ALA A 39 -4.28 3.92 8.27
C ALA A 39 -4.76 2.59 8.83
N VAL A 40 -6.02 2.50 9.20
CA VAL A 40 -6.59 1.25 9.73
C VAL A 40 -6.64 0.17 8.64
N GLU A 41 -7.08 0.55 7.46
CA GLU A 41 -7.13 -0.38 6.33
C GLU A 41 -5.73 -0.85 5.96
N LEU A 42 -4.77 0.07 5.92
CA LEU A 42 -3.40 -0.29 5.56
C LEU A 42 -2.77 -1.20 6.63
N ALA A 43 -3.04 -0.93 7.90
CA ALA A 43 -2.57 -1.81 8.96
C ALA A 43 -3.09 -3.23 8.76
N GLY A 44 -4.35 -3.37 8.40
CA GLY A 44 -4.92 -4.69 8.12
C GLY A 44 -4.25 -5.37 6.94
N ILE A 45 -3.96 -4.63 5.88
CA ILE A 45 -3.29 -5.16 4.70
C ILE A 45 -1.88 -5.66 5.07
N LEU A 46 -1.14 -4.88 5.84
CA LEU A 46 0.23 -5.20 6.21
C LEU A 46 0.35 -6.18 7.36
N GLY A 47 -0.77 -6.53 7.98
CA GLY A 47 -0.76 -7.49 9.08
C GLY A 47 -0.43 -6.90 10.43
N TYR A 48 -0.52 -5.59 10.58
CA TYR A 48 -0.31 -4.94 11.87
C TYR A 48 -1.60 -4.93 12.68
N GLN A 49 -1.46 -4.99 13.99
CA GLN A 49 -2.61 -4.97 14.87
C GLN A 49 -3.13 -3.55 15.14
N ARG A 50 -2.27 -2.55 14.96
CA ARG A 50 -2.62 -1.17 15.28
C ARG A 50 -2.22 -0.22 14.17
N ALA A 51 -3.01 0.84 14.01
CA ALA A 51 -2.72 1.89 13.05
C ALA A 51 -1.45 2.65 13.40
N GLU A 52 -1.04 2.67 14.67
CA GLU A 52 0.18 3.34 15.10
C GLU A 52 1.41 2.81 14.39
N SER A 53 1.41 1.53 14.04
CA SER A 53 2.52 0.95 13.29
C SER A 53 2.64 1.58 11.90
N VAL A 54 1.49 1.93 11.29
CA VAL A 54 1.49 2.60 9.99
C VAL A 54 2.01 4.03 10.15
N TYR A 55 1.61 4.73 11.20
CA TYR A 55 2.11 6.08 11.45
C TYR A 55 3.62 6.09 11.65
N ALA A 56 4.16 5.06 12.28
CA ALA A 56 5.60 4.93 12.44
C ALA A 56 6.31 4.83 11.08
N LEU A 57 5.70 4.14 10.12
CA LEU A 57 6.25 4.07 8.77
C LEU A 57 6.25 5.43 8.10
N CYS A 58 5.21 6.22 8.34
CA CYS A 58 5.12 7.58 7.80
C CYS A 58 6.22 8.46 8.36
N GLU A 59 6.42 8.41 9.66
CA GLU A 59 7.44 9.22 10.33
C GLU A 59 8.86 8.82 9.90
N ALA A 60 9.06 7.55 9.61
CA ALA A 60 10.34 7.06 9.15
C ALA A 60 10.57 7.35 7.65
N GLY A 61 9.59 7.91 6.96
CA GLY A 61 9.70 8.19 5.53
C GLY A 61 9.69 6.96 4.66
N LYS A 62 9.15 5.86 5.16
CA LYS A 62 9.16 4.59 4.42
C LYS A 62 7.98 4.42 3.49
N ILE A 63 6.92 5.18 3.68
CA ILE A 63 5.73 5.09 2.83
C ILE A 63 5.19 6.49 2.56
N GLY A 64 4.81 6.75 1.32
CA GLY A 64 4.21 8.02 0.94
C GLY A 64 2.76 8.09 1.38
N TYR A 65 2.32 9.27 1.78
CA TYR A 65 0.95 9.47 2.22
C TYR A 65 0.50 10.89 1.94
N LEU A 66 -0.81 11.08 1.96
CA LEU A 66 -1.43 12.39 1.85
C LEU A 66 -2.11 12.69 3.18
N SER A 67 -1.98 13.93 3.64
CA SER A 67 -2.66 14.37 4.85
C SER A 67 -3.92 15.13 4.45
N ARG A 68 -5.06 14.74 5.02
CA ARG A 68 -6.34 15.40 4.78
C ARG A 68 -6.95 15.78 6.11
N GLY A 69 -7.90 16.71 6.07
CA GLY A 69 -8.55 17.22 7.25
C GLY A 69 -7.82 18.43 7.82
N GLN A 70 -8.33 18.94 8.92
CA GLN A 70 -7.78 20.15 9.56
C GLN A 70 -7.73 19.95 11.06
N GLY A 71 -6.66 20.48 11.68
CA GLY A 71 -6.53 20.47 13.13
C GLY A 71 -6.60 19.07 13.71
N LYS A 72 -7.55 18.88 14.62
CA LYS A 72 -7.72 17.62 15.33
C LYS A 72 -8.31 16.51 14.46
N HIS A 73 -8.85 16.87 13.31
CA HIS A 73 -9.48 15.91 12.39
C HIS A 73 -8.56 15.53 11.24
N ARG A 74 -7.27 15.72 11.41
CA ARG A 74 -6.29 15.35 10.40
C ARG A 74 -6.18 13.83 10.34
N TYR A 75 -6.15 13.29 9.11
CA TYR A 75 -5.96 11.87 8.90
C TYR A 75 -5.11 11.64 7.66
N TYR A 76 -4.52 10.47 7.58
CA TYR A 76 -3.63 10.11 6.48
C TYR A 76 -4.34 9.21 5.50
N ILE A 77 -4.08 9.46 4.23
CA ILE A 77 -4.58 8.64 3.13
C ILE A 77 -3.37 8.08 2.39
N PHE A 78 -3.43 6.80 2.08
CA PHE A 78 -2.35 6.12 1.38
C PHE A 78 -2.82 5.76 -0.02
N PRO A 79 -2.34 6.47 -1.06
CA PRO A 79 -2.69 6.12 -2.44
C PRO A 79 -2.20 4.72 -2.75
N ARG A 80 -2.94 4.04 -3.61
CA ARG A 80 -2.57 2.68 -4.01
C ARG A 80 -1.13 2.61 -4.50
N ALA A 81 -0.70 3.59 -5.29
CA ALA A 81 0.66 3.61 -5.81
C ALA A 81 1.71 3.63 -4.69
N SER A 82 1.45 4.37 -3.62
CA SER A 82 2.37 4.43 -2.47
C SER A 82 2.47 3.09 -1.76
N VAL A 83 1.34 2.42 -1.60
CA VAL A 83 1.32 1.11 -0.95
C VAL A 83 2.06 0.09 -1.81
N LEU A 84 1.84 0.10 -3.11
CA LEU A 84 2.53 -0.81 -4.01
C LEU A 84 4.04 -0.59 -3.99
N LYS A 85 4.45 0.67 -3.99
CA LYS A 85 5.86 1.01 -3.94
C LYS A 85 6.50 0.51 -2.64
N TYR A 86 5.82 0.73 -1.52
CA TYR A 86 6.31 0.25 -0.23
C TYR A 86 6.46 -1.27 -0.23
N LEU A 87 5.45 -1.98 -0.72
CA LEU A 87 5.49 -3.44 -0.77
C LEU A 87 6.62 -3.92 -1.67
N GLN A 88 6.80 -3.29 -2.81
CA GLN A 88 7.84 -3.66 -3.74
C GLN A 88 9.22 -3.50 -3.12
N GLU A 89 9.43 -2.39 -2.41
CA GLU A 89 10.71 -2.12 -1.77
C GLU A 89 11.01 -3.07 -0.63
N ASN A 90 9.99 -3.57 0.04
CA ASN A 90 10.18 -4.38 1.24
C ASN A 90 10.01 -5.87 1.00
N CYS A 91 9.24 -6.27 0.00
CA CYS A 91 9.02 -7.69 -0.30
C CYS A 91 10.07 -8.26 -1.24
N ASN A 92 10.75 -7.41 -1.99
CA ASN A 92 11.76 -7.85 -2.96
C ASN A 92 13.18 -7.86 -2.41
N LYS A 93 13.34 -7.68 -1.12
CA LYS A 93 14.67 -7.61 -0.50
C LYS A 93 15.21 -8.94 -0.01
N VAL A 94 14.59 -9.98 -0.40
CA VAL A 94 15.04 -11.31 0.07
C VAL A 94 16.19 -11.87 -0.75
#